data_2915deac7d7e39bc918917ddce84a90e
#
_entry.id   2915deac7d7e39bc918917ddce84a90e
#
_cell.length_a   1.000
_cell.length_b   1.000
_cell.length_c   1.000
_cell.angle_alpha   90.00
_cell.angle_beta   90.00
_cell.angle_gamma   90.00
#
_symmetry.space_group_name_H-M   'P 1'
#
loop_
_entity.id
_entity.type
_entity.pdbx_description
1 polymer ?
#
loop_
_entity_poly.entity_id
_entity_poly.type
_entity_poly.pdbx_seq_one_letter_code
_entity_poly.pdbx_strand_id
1 'polypeptide(L)'
;MHRFTHIFICLSLFIWLVTTGTRSADAQEMEDDAAEAENAQAVNSDQPQRDSPWLLTPTFSVDPKLGRNVGGIAAYLHRFDDASPVSLSGATLSYSNTDSLVSAMFTDLYWGADHHRLTAGVAYGDINNEYDDFLGSGKTVETTDDLKTLFMRYRYRVVGDWFFGGQLVRTNYVIGVPTSDEMASNQVGLMGFNATGVGFVVERDSRNHVRNPTSGSHFVVDGTRYSSSDDEPILDNGDLLEELLPEDSLLDSNSDFDVLRGNFNHYSSLGHWFTGVDAPETVLAVQAYTRLTHDAPVSGYSSVIVPGYTRGNYLGENSVGGQFDLRMPLSKRWGVVVFGGIGCLFGDGIGSNATSQSCSDELYPGIGAGVSWLVKPE
;
A
#
# COMPACT_ATOMS: atom_id res chain seq x y z
N MET A 1 10.97 33.14 11.81
CA MET A 1 12.15 32.54 11.15
C MET A 1 12.74 31.50 12.09
N HIS A 2 12.24 30.28 12.05
CA HIS A 2 12.94 29.12 12.60
C HIS A 2 12.74 27.97 11.62
N ARG A 3 13.82 27.61 10.93
CA ARG A 3 13.93 26.46 10.07
C ARG A 3 14.10 25.24 10.98
N PHE A 4 13.08 24.39 11.03
CA PHE A 4 13.22 23.02 11.54
C PHE A 4 13.59 22.11 10.40
N THR A 5 14.82 21.66 10.43
CA THR A 5 15.35 20.62 9.55
C THR A 5 14.84 19.28 10.10
N HIS A 6 13.83 18.71 9.48
CA HIS A 6 13.36 17.37 9.82
C HIS A 6 14.26 16.32 9.16
N ILE A 7 15.07 15.69 9.98
CA ILE A 7 15.80 14.46 9.60
C ILE A 7 14.80 13.32 9.69
N PHE A 8 14.27 12.90 8.55
CA PHE A 8 13.44 11.70 8.46
C PHE A 8 14.35 10.47 8.43
N ILE A 9 14.32 9.69 9.50
CA ILE A 9 14.96 8.38 9.56
C ILE A 9 14.01 7.40 8.84
N CYS A 10 14.41 6.91 7.66
CA CYS A 10 13.68 5.94 6.89
C CYS A 10 13.68 4.56 7.59
N LEU A 11 12.90 4.41 8.63
CA LEU A 11 12.43 3.12 9.12
C LEU A 11 11.03 2.80 8.53
N SER A 12 10.61 3.60 7.56
CA SER A 12 9.23 3.74 7.11
C SER A 12 8.77 2.71 6.07
N LEU A 13 9.62 1.79 5.64
CA LEU A 13 9.28 0.87 4.54
C LEU A 13 8.36 -0.30 4.93
N PHE A 14 8.19 -0.57 6.22
CA PHE A 14 7.33 -1.67 6.67
C PHE A 14 5.98 -1.23 7.26
N ILE A 15 5.81 0.04 7.47
CA ILE A 15 4.64 0.59 8.14
C ILE A 15 3.56 1.02 7.14
N TRP A 16 3.91 1.09 5.88
CA TRP A 16 2.99 1.38 4.80
C TRP A 16 1.87 0.36 4.63
N LEU A 17 2.08 -0.88 5.08
CA LEU A 17 1.09 -1.96 4.98
C LEU A 17 -0.13 -1.76 5.90
N VAL A 18 0.01 -0.89 6.90
CA VAL A 18 -0.92 -0.86 8.00
C VAL A 18 -1.53 0.51 8.24
N THR A 19 -0.91 1.57 7.71
CA THR A 19 -1.29 2.93 8.03
C THR A 19 -2.18 3.62 7.01
N THR A 20 -2.53 2.95 5.93
CA THR A 20 -3.41 3.50 4.91
C THR A 20 -4.84 3.02 5.04
N GLY A 21 -5.29 2.78 6.25
CA GLY A 21 -6.70 2.54 6.50
C GLY A 21 -7.50 3.78 6.22
N THR A 22 -7.75 4.09 4.97
CA THR A 22 -8.91 4.89 4.63
C THR A 22 -9.24 4.78 3.16
N ARG A 23 -10.36 4.30 2.93
CA ARG A 23 -11.19 4.19 1.74
C ARG A 23 -10.95 2.93 0.94
N SER A 24 -11.91 2.12 1.16
CA SER A 24 -12.56 1.21 0.24
C SER A 24 -11.75 0.82 -0.99
N ALA A 25 -11.55 -0.45 -1.11
CA ALA A 25 -11.13 -1.17 -2.30
C ALA A 25 -9.64 -1.29 -2.58
N ASP A 26 -8.75 -1.04 -1.64
CA ASP A 26 -7.34 -1.23 -1.89
C ASP A 26 -6.75 -2.45 -1.19
N ALA A 27 -7.35 -3.61 -1.46
CA ALA A 27 -6.65 -4.86 -1.22
C ALA A 27 -5.38 -4.98 -2.07
N GLN A 28 -5.26 -4.18 -3.12
CA GLN A 28 -4.02 -4.03 -3.86
C GLN A 28 -3.05 -3.07 -3.19
N GLU A 29 -3.53 -2.10 -2.41
CA GLU A 29 -2.65 -1.40 -1.49
C GLU A 29 -1.96 -2.38 -0.55
N MET A 30 -2.64 -3.42 -0.08
CA MET A 30 -2.00 -4.51 0.65
C MET A 30 -0.99 -5.30 -0.18
N GLU A 31 -1.18 -5.43 -1.47
CA GLU A 31 -0.23 -6.13 -2.33
C GLU A 31 0.96 -5.25 -2.72
N ASP A 32 0.72 -4.00 -3.07
CA ASP A 32 1.79 -3.03 -3.33
C ASP A 32 2.56 -2.75 -2.04
N ASP A 33 1.89 -2.68 -0.90
CA ASP A 33 2.51 -2.55 0.42
C ASP A 33 3.22 -3.84 0.85
N ALA A 34 2.70 -5.02 0.51
CA ALA A 34 3.41 -6.29 0.70
C ALA A 34 4.64 -6.38 -0.19
N ALA A 35 4.56 -5.88 -1.42
CA ALA A 35 5.70 -5.82 -2.34
C ALA A 35 6.74 -4.77 -1.90
N GLU A 36 6.31 -3.63 -1.31
CA GLU A 36 7.24 -2.67 -0.70
C GLU A 36 7.84 -3.18 0.61
N ALA A 37 7.06 -3.88 1.41
CA ALA A 37 7.53 -4.58 2.59
C ALA A 37 8.53 -5.69 2.22
N GLU A 38 8.29 -6.37 1.10
CA GLU A 38 9.18 -7.36 0.53
C GLU A 38 10.52 -6.75 0.09
N ASN A 39 10.52 -5.54 -0.46
CA ASN A 39 11.74 -4.83 -0.85
C ASN A 39 12.59 -4.37 0.36
N ALA A 40 12.02 -4.23 1.54
CA ALA A 40 12.78 -3.86 2.75
C ALA A 40 13.61 -5.01 3.33
N GLN A 41 13.41 -6.24 2.87
CA GLN A 41 14.07 -7.43 3.39
C GLN A 41 14.91 -8.15 2.34
N ALA A 42 16.03 -7.57 1.99
CA ALA A 42 17.03 -8.27 1.21
C ALA A 42 17.60 -9.46 1.99
N VAL A 43 17.14 -10.64 1.68
CA VAL A 43 17.81 -11.89 2.02
C VAL A 43 18.47 -12.42 0.76
N ASN A 44 19.73 -12.17 0.61
CA ASN A 44 20.55 -12.84 -0.38
C ASN A 44 20.70 -14.32 0.00
N SER A 45 20.40 -15.22 -0.89
CA SER A 45 20.22 -16.63 -0.60
C SER A 45 21.27 -17.56 -1.19
N ASP A 46 22.51 -17.12 -1.37
CA ASP A 46 23.55 -17.93 -2.01
C ASP A 46 24.64 -18.48 -1.09
N GLN A 47 24.37 -18.70 0.20
CA GLN A 47 25.25 -19.54 1.02
C GLN A 47 24.47 -20.34 2.07
N PRO A 48 24.87 -21.60 2.37
CA PRO A 48 24.21 -22.39 3.42
C PRO A 48 24.70 -21.95 4.80
N GLN A 49 24.44 -20.73 5.19
CA GLN A 49 24.61 -20.30 6.56
C GLN A 49 23.35 -20.74 7.33
N ARG A 50 23.54 -21.48 8.42
CA ARG A 50 22.48 -21.94 9.34
C ARG A 50 21.87 -20.76 10.09
N ASP A 51 21.37 -19.77 9.37
CA ASP A 51 20.63 -18.68 9.98
C ASP A 51 19.20 -19.14 10.25
N SER A 52 18.69 -18.71 11.40
CA SER A 52 17.30 -18.96 11.76
C SER A 52 16.37 -18.56 10.59
N PRO A 53 15.42 -19.41 10.18
CA PRO A 53 14.46 -19.05 9.15
C PRO A 53 13.48 -17.96 9.63
N TRP A 54 13.52 -17.62 10.90
CA TRP A 54 12.68 -16.60 11.49
C TRP A 54 13.28 -15.22 11.35
N LEU A 55 12.44 -14.28 10.94
CA LEU A 55 12.69 -12.85 10.97
C LEU A 55 11.79 -12.24 12.04
N LEU A 56 12.40 -11.59 13.01
CA LEU A 56 11.69 -10.84 14.05
C LEU A 56 12.24 -9.41 14.05
N THR A 57 11.38 -8.44 13.74
CA THR A 57 11.78 -7.04 13.62
C THR A 57 10.80 -6.15 14.36
N PRO A 58 11.24 -5.33 15.33
CA PRO A 58 10.43 -4.26 15.86
C PRO A 58 10.24 -3.17 14.80
N THR A 59 9.08 -2.54 14.81
CA THR A 59 8.74 -1.45 13.90
C THR A 59 8.39 -0.20 14.69
N PHE A 60 8.85 0.95 14.20
CA PHE A 60 8.54 2.27 14.76
C PHE A 60 8.23 3.21 13.60
N SER A 61 7.13 3.92 13.66
CA SER A 61 6.79 4.92 12.66
C SER A 61 6.17 6.17 13.25
N VAL A 62 6.15 7.18 12.43
CA VAL A 62 5.34 8.38 12.63
C VAL A 62 4.56 8.60 11.35
N ASP A 63 3.27 8.51 11.44
CA ASP A 63 2.33 8.70 10.34
C ASP A 63 1.46 9.93 10.62
N PRO A 64 1.11 10.74 9.61
CA PRO A 64 0.24 11.89 9.81
C PRO A 64 -1.13 11.56 10.37
N LYS A 65 -1.70 10.37 10.05
CA LYS A 65 -3.01 9.93 10.53
C LYS A 65 -2.93 9.17 11.86
N LEU A 66 -2.05 8.17 11.92
CA LEU A 66 -1.94 7.28 13.08
C LEU A 66 -1.01 7.82 14.17
N GLY A 67 -0.35 8.96 13.93
CA GLY A 67 0.61 9.49 14.87
C GLY A 67 1.86 8.61 15.02
N ARG A 68 2.27 8.34 16.27
CA ARG A 68 3.44 7.51 16.58
C ARG A 68 3.02 6.07 16.76
N ASN A 69 3.56 5.18 15.95
CA ASN A 69 3.27 3.75 16.00
C ASN A 69 4.46 2.95 16.53
N VAL A 70 4.18 1.94 17.31
CA VAL A 70 5.11 0.89 17.72
C VAL A 70 4.52 -0.45 17.37
N GLY A 71 5.32 -1.34 16.83
CA GLY A 71 4.83 -2.64 16.41
C GLY A 71 5.95 -3.66 16.25
N GLY A 72 5.63 -4.75 15.59
CA GLY A 72 6.57 -5.79 15.28
C GLY A 72 6.08 -6.69 14.15
N ILE A 73 7.06 -7.32 13.51
CA ILE A 73 6.87 -8.28 12.44
C ILE A 73 7.54 -9.56 12.84
N ALA A 74 6.80 -10.66 12.71
CA ALA A 74 7.31 -12.02 12.79
C ALA A 74 7.08 -12.70 11.44
N ALA A 75 8.15 -13.12 10.77
CA ALA A 75 8.05 -13.80 9.49
C ALA A 75 8.93 -15.04 9.45
N TYR A 76 8.48 -16.01 8.66
CA TYR A 76 9.16 -17.28 8.44
C TYR A 76 9.53 -17.41 6.95
N LEU A 77 10.82 -17.57 6.70
CA LEU A 77 11.43 -17.76 5.38
C LEU A 77 11.59 -19.25 5.10
N HIS A 78 11.11 -19.73 3.97
CA HIS A 78 11.24 -21.12 3.58
C HIS A 78 11.35 -21.30 2.06
N ARG A 79 11.88 -22.42 1.63
CA ARG A 79 11.89 -22.82 0.22
C ARG A 79 11.13 -24.12 0.03
N PHE A 80 10.33 -24.19 -1.01
CA PHE A 80 9.69 -25.45 -1.42
C PHE A 80 10.58 -26.29 -2.32
N ASP A 81 11.44 -25.64 -3.12
CA ASP A 81 12.42 -26.26 -4.00
C ASP A 81 13.60 -25.29 -4.26
N ASP A 82 14.73 -25.82 -4.71
CA ASP A 82 15.97 -25.04 -4.90
C ASP A 82 15.92 -24.06 -6.08
N ALA A 83 15.02 -24.30 -7.04
CA ALA A 83 14.88 -23.47 -8.23
C ALA A 83 13.88 -22.32 -8.06
N SER A 84 13.09 -22.35 -6.98
CA SER A 84 12.15 -21.28 -6.66
C SER A 84 12.76 -20.23 -5.74
N PRO A 85 12.32 -18.98 -5.81
CA PRO A 85 12.64 -17.95 -4.82
C PRO A 85 12.26 -18.38 -3.39
N VAL A 86 12.85 -17.74 -2.40
CA VAL A 86 12.48 -17.95 -0.99
C VAL A 86 11.07 -17.49 -0.76
N SER A 87 10.22 -18.33 -0.23
CA SER A 87 8.87 -18.01 0.22
C SER A 87 8.90 -17.33 1.58
N LEU A 88 7.92 -16.46 1.84
CA LEU A 88 7.77 -15.72 3.08
C LEU A 88 6.34 -15.89 3.59
N SER A 89 6.18 -16.15 4.88
CA SER A 89 4.88 -16.07 5.56
C SER A 89 5.07 -15.33 6.87
N GLY A 90 4.19 -14.42 7.21
CA GLY A 90 4.40 -13.61 8.39
C GLY A 90 3.13 -12.99 8.95
N ALA A 91 3.33 -12.31 10.08
CA ALA A 91 2.30 -11.49 10.72
C ALA A 91 2.92 -10.19 11.22
N THR A 92 2.13 -9.15 11.23
CA THR A 92 2.47 -7.86 11.81
C THR A 92 1.41 -7.41 12.79
N LEU A 93 1.83 -6.67 13.78
CA LEU A 93 0.95 -6.01 14.74
C LEU A 93 1.54 -4.64 15.05
N SER A 94 0.72 -3.60 15.02
CA SER A 94 1.11 -2.26 15.44
C SER A 94 0.03 -1.58 16.27
N TYR A 95 0.49 -0.71 17.18
CA TYR A 95 -0.36 0.11 18.02
C TYR A 95 0.14 1.54 18.02
N SER A 96 -0.78 2.48 17.96
CA SER A 96 -0.45 3.91 17.86
C SER A 96 -0.80 4.68 19.11
N ASN A 97 -0.28 5.90 19.21
CA ASN A 97 -0.64 6.84 20.27
C ASN A 97 -2.02 7.50 20.08
N THR A 98 -2.70 7.21 18.98
CA THR A 98 -4.13 7.53 18.74
C THR A 98 -5.06 6.38 19.16
N ASP A 99 -4.54 5.40 19.92
CA ASP A 99 -5.24 4.18 20.32
C ASP A 99 -5.68 3.30 19.14
N SER A 100 -5.03 3.43 17.98
CA SER A 100 -5.31 2.60 16.82
C SER A 100 -4.55 1.28 16.90
N LEU A 101 -5.22 0.18 16.55
CA LEU A 101 -4.65 -1.17 16.47
C LEU A 101 -4.76 -1.68 15.04
N VAL A 102 -3.63 -2.12 14.48
CA VAL A 102 -3.63 -2.73 13.16
C VAL A 102 -2.83 -4.01 13.17
N SER A 103 -3.38 -5.05 12.55
CA SER A 103 -2.76 -6.36 12.43
C SER A 103 -2.97 -6.95 11.06
N ALA A 104 -1.98 -7.69 10.57
CA ALA A 104 -2.10 -8.42 9.31
C ALA A 104 -1.36 -9.76 9.38
N MET A 105 -1.82 -10.71 8.59
CA MET A 105 -1.11 -11.95 8.25
C MET A 105 -0.97 -12.00 6.73
N PHE A 106 0.20 -12.39 6.27
CA PHE A 106 0.51 -12.41 4.83
C PHE A 106 1.39 -13.59 4.46
N THR A 107 1.32 -13.96 3.21
CA THR A 107 2.19 -14.99 2.64
C THR A 107 2.49 -14.69 1.17
N ASP A 108 3.72 -14.98 0.78
CA ASP A 108 4.20 -14.91 -0.58
C ASP A 108 4.97 -16.20 -0.89
N LEU A 109 4.35 -17.08 -1.65
CA LEU A 109 4.80 -18.45 -1.87
C LEU A 109 5.23 -18.65 -3.31
N TYR A 110 6.38 -19.31 -3.47
CA TYR A 110 6.98 -19.68 -4.75
C TYR A 110 7.28 -21.17 -4.75
N TRP A 111 6.82 -21.90 -5.77
CA TRP A 111 7.10 -23.34 -5.89
C TRP A 111 7.05 -23.83 -7.33
N GLY A 112 7.54 -25.09 -7.53
CA GLY A 112 7.55 -25.73 -8.84
C GLY A 112 8.54 -25.08 -9.81
N ALA A 113 9.75 -24.79 -9.35
CA ALA A 113 10.78 -24.06 -10.10
C ALA A 113 10.26 -22.68 -10.56
N ASP A 114 9.61 -21.96 -9.64
CA ASP A 114 9.00 -20.65 -9.85
C ASP A 114 7.93 -20.62 -10.96
N HIS A 115 7.26 -21.76 -11.19
CA HIS A 115 6.10 -21.78 -12.09
C HIS A 115 4.82 -21.31 -11.38
N HIS A 116 4.77 -21.43 -10.07
CA HIS A 116 3.61 -21.07 -9.27
C HIS A 116 4.00 -19.98 -8.27
N ARG A 117 3.20 -18.92 -8.23
CA ARG A 117 3.32 -17.83 -7.28
C ARG A 117 1.96 -17.57 -6.63
N LEU A 118 1.91 -17.53 -5.31
CA LEU A 118 0.72 -17.18 -4.54
C LEU A 118 1.06 -16.07 -3.55
N THR A 119 0.40 -14.95 -3.68
CA THR A 119 0.39 -13.88 -2.68
C THR A 119 -0.97 -13.87 -2.02
N ALA A 120 -1.03 -13.88 -0.69
CA ALA A 120 -2.28 -13.80 0.04
C ALA A 120 -2.08 -13.07 1.37
N GLY A 121 -3.14 -12.42 1.85
CA GLY A 121 -3.11 -11.73 3.12
C GLY A 121 -4.50 -11.46 3.68
N VAL A 122 -4.53 -11.26 5.01
CA VAL A 122 -5.70 -10.76 5.73
C VAL A 122 -5.24 -9.62 6.62
N ALA A 123 -6.02 -8.55 6.72
CA ALA A 123 -5.75 -7.44 7.61
C ALA A 123 -6.97 -7.09 8.44
N TYR A 124 -6.71 -6.57 9.63
CA TYR A 124 -7.67 -5.99 10.54
C TYR A 124 -7.11 -4.68 11.07
N GLY A 125 -7.93 -3.65 11.06
CA GLY A 125 -7.61 -2.33 11.60
C GLY A 125 -8.77 -1.77 12.39
N ASP A 126 -8.47 -1.23 13.57
CA ASP A 126 -9.34 -0.37 14.37
C ASP A 126 -8.56 0.94 14.51
N ILE A 127 -8.97 1.98 13.79
CA ILE A 127 -8.14 3.12 13.47
C ILE A 127 -8.86 4.41 13.84
N ASN A 128 -8.32 5.13 14.82
CA ASN A 128 -8.78 6.46 15.17
C ASN A 128 -8.04 7.50 14.32
N ASN A 129 -8.80 8.22 13.51
CA ASN A 129 -8.30 9.20 12.56
C ASN A 129 -8.85 10.59 12.84
N GLU A 130 -8.09 11.59 12.39
CA GLU A 130 -8.53 12.95 12.22
C GLU A 130 -8.33 13.34 10.75
N TYR A 131 -9.42 13.61 10.04
CA TYR A 131 -9.39 14.06 8.66
C TYR A 131 -9.45 15.57 8.60
N ASP A 132 -8.42 16.24 8.09
CA ASP A 132 -8.40 17.71 7.93
C ASP A 132 -9.39 18.23 6.89
N ASP A 133 -9.67 17.42 5.86
CA ASP A 133 -10.58 17.74 4.77
C ASP A 133 -11.41 16.49 4.44
N PHE A 134 -12.42 16.22 5.29
CA PHE A 134 -13.25 15.03 5.12
C PHE A 134 -14.02 15.06 3.80
N LEU A 135 -13.65 14.17 2.86
CA LEU A 135 -14.28 14.02 1.55
C LEU A 135 -14.34 15.32 0.70
N GLY A 136 -13.39 16.24 0.88
CA GLY A 136 -13.42 17.53 0.18
C GLY A 136 -14.41 18.52 0.75
N SER A 137 -14.91 18.30 1.96
CA SER A 137 -15.86 19.20 2.65
C SER A 137 -15.23 20.45 3.24
N GLY A 138 -13.89 20.49 3.34
CA GLY A 138 -13.14 21.53 4.04
C GLY A 138 -13.31 21.47 5.57
N LYS A 139 -13.89 20.40 6.12
CA LYS A 139 -14.12 20.24 7.57
C LYS A 139 -13.20 19.17 8.14
N THR A 140 -12.68 19.43 9.34
CA THR A 140 -11.96 18.42 10.14
C THR A 140 -12.97 17.52 10.85
N VAL A 141 -12.82 16.20 10.70
CA VAL A 141 -13.69 15.19 11.31
C VAL A 141 -12.86 14.13 11.98
N GLU A 142 -13.11 13.90 13.27
CA GLU A 142 -12.58 12.74 13.98
C GLU A 142 -13.42 11.51 13.66
N THR A 143 -12.77 10.40 13.27
CA THR A 143 -13.46 9.14 12.94
C THR A 143 -12.77 7.95 13.61
N THR A 144 -13.53 6.88 13.74
CA THR A 144 -13.00 5.55 14.04
C THR A 144 -13.32 4.64 12.86
N ASP A 145 -12.29 4.09 12.26
CA ASP A 145 -12.38 3.32 11.03
C ASP A 145 -12.13 1.84 11.32
N ASP A 146 -13.11 0.99 11.04
CA ASP A 146 -12.97 -0.46 11.07
C ASP A 146 -12.63 -1.00 9.69
N LEU A 147 -11.48 -1.67 9.56
CA LEU A 147 -11.01 -2.31 8.33
C LEU A 147 -10.88 -3.81 8.49
N LYS A 148 -11.46 -4.56 7.56
CA LYS A 148 -11.26 -6.00 7.42
C LYS A 148 -11.04 -6.32 5.95
N THR A 149 -9.88 -6.84 5.60
CA THR A 149 -9.54 -7.14 4.20
C THR A 149 -8.98 -8.54 4.07
N LEU A 150 -9.37 -9.21 3.00
CA LEU A 150 -8.79 -10.44 2.49
C LEU A 150 -8.33 -10.20 1.06
N PHE A 151 -7.10 -10.57 0.76
CA PHE A 151 -6.53 -10.54 -0.58
C PHE A 151 -5.93 -11.90 -0.92
N MET A 152 -6.08 -12.33 -2.17
CA MET A 152 -5.43 -13.52 -2.70
C MET A 152 -5.16 -13.33 -4.20
N ARG A 153 -3.92 -13.58 -4.62
CA ARG A 153 -3.48 -13.54 -6.03
C ARG A 153 -2.67 -14.78 -6.33
N TYR A 154 -3.10 -15.55 -7.33
CA TYR A 154 -2.37 -16.69 -7.85
C TYR A 154 -1.90 -16.42 -9.28
N ARG A 155 -0.66 -16.77 -9.56
CA ARG A 155 -0.01 -16.58 -10.87
C ARG A 155 0.71 -17.86 -11.28
N TYR A 156 0.63 -18.18 -12.57
CA TYR A 156 1.30 -19.31 -13.16
C TYR A 156 2.19 -18.86 -14.31
N ARG A 157 3.45 -19.33 -14.34
CA ARG A 157 4.42 -19.04 -15.40
C ARG A 157 4.06 -19.81 -16.65
N VAL A 158 3.74 -19.08 -17.71
CA VAL A 158 3.30 -19.67 -19.00
C VAL A 158 4.47 -19.79 -19.96
N VAL A 159 5.26 -18.72 -20.12
CA VAL A 159 6.41 -18.72 -21.05
C VAL A 159 7.44 -17.67 -20.64
N GLY A 160 8.72 -18.08 -20.56
CA GLY A 160 9.80 -17.20 -20.18
C GLY A 160 9.54 -16.53 -18.82
N ASP A 161 9.52 -15.20 -18.79
CA ASP A 161 9.27 -14.40 -17.59
C ASP A 161 7.80 -13.98 -17.43
N TRP A 162 6.88 -14.53 -18.24
CA TRP A 162 5.47 -14.15 -18.23
C TRP A 162 4.62 -15.08 -17.36
N PHE A 163 3.86 -14.45 -16.48
CA PHE A 163 2.90 -15.08 -15.59
C PHE A 163 1.49 -14.58 -15.90
N PHE A 164 0.53 -15.47 -15.77
CA PHE A 164 -0.90 -15.16 -15.89
C PHE A 164 -1.63 -15.74 -14.68
N GLY A 165 -2.61 -15.02 -14.20
CA GLY A 165 -3.31 -15.47 -13.01
C GLY A 165 -4.61 -14.75 -12.75
N GLY A 166 -5.12 -14.97 -11.54
CA GLY A 166 -6.33 -14.35 -11.05
C GLY A 166 -6.15 -13.84 -9.62
N GLN A 167 -7.02 -12.93 -9.24
CA GLN A 167 -7.06 -12.38 -7.90
C GLN A 167 -8.48 -12.30 -7.36
N LEU A 168 -8.55 -12.39 -6.03
CA LEU A 168 -9.74 -12.22 -5.22
C LEU A 168 -9.44 -11.21 -4.14
N VAL A 169 -10.36 -10.28 -3.96
CA VAL A 169 -10.29 -9.24 -2.94
C VAL A 169 -11.61 -9.21 -2.20
N ARG A 170 -11.60 -9.12 -0.89
CA ARG A 170 -12.79 -8.78 -0.12
C ARG A 170 -12.42 -7.78 0.94
N THR A 171 -13.09 -6.63 0.91
CA THR A 171 -12.88 -5.55 1.87
C THR A 171 -14.20 -5.20 2.52
N ASN A 172 -14.18 -5.10 3.84
CA ASN A 172 -15.23 -4.47 4.62
C ASN A 172 -14.57 -3.32 5.38
N TYR A 173 -15.06 -2.13 5.15
CA TYR A 173 -14.55 -0.91 5.73
C TYR A 173 -15.70 -0.05 6.22
N VAL A 174 -15.65 0.37 7.47
CA VAL A 174 -16.69 1.20 8.10
C VAL A 174 -16.02 2.42 8.72
N ILE A 175 -16.45 3.61 8.33
CA ILE A 175 -16.07 4.87 8.95
C ILE A 175 -17.15 5.21 9.97
N GLY A 176 -16.78 5.33 11.24
CA GLY A 176 -17.66 5.72 12.33
C GLY A 176 -17.26 7.05 12.96
N VAL A 177 -18.23 7.73 13.57
CA VAL A 177 -17.96 8.87 14.45
C VAL A 177 -18.10 8.42 15.89
N PRO A 178 -17.15 8.76 16.78
CA PRO A 178 -17.28 8.46 18.21
C PRO A 178 -18.54 9.09 18.78
N THR A 179 -19.36 8.33 19.49
CA THR A 179 -20.53 8.85 20.17
C THR A 179 -20.30 8.94 21.66
N SER A 180 -20.82 10.01 22.29
CA SER A 180 -20.77 10.20 23.74
C SER A 180 -21.86 9.44 24.49
N ASP A 181 -22.76 8.73 23.80
CA ASP A 181 -23.83 7.97 24.43
C ASP A 181 -23.34 6.58 24.87
N GLU A 182 -23.25 6.40 26.18
CA GLU A 182 -22.85 5.11 26.81
C GLU A 182 -23.80 3.93 26.50
N MET A 183 -24.93 4.14 25.86
CA MET A 183 -25.92 3.10 25.51
C MET A 183 -25.89 2.66 24.03
N ALA A 184 -25.23 3.37 23.16
CA ALA A 184 -24.96 2.91 21.81
C ALA A 184 -23.59 2.21 21.79
N SER A 185 -23.44 1.14 21.03
CA SER A 185 -22.12 0.60 20.72
C SER A 185 -21.23 1.78 20.30
N ASN A 186 -20.13 2.00 20.93
CA ASN A 186 -19.25 3.19 20.96
C ASN A 186 -19.00 3.95 19.66
N GLN A 187 -19.70 3.67 18.58
CA GLN A 187 -19.56 4.25 17.25
C GLN A 187 -20.89 4.32 16.53
N VAL A 188 -21.11 5.41 15.83
CA VAL A 188 -22.18 5.54 14.85
C VAL A 188 -21.54 5.52 13.47
N GLY A 189 -21.82 4.50 12.67
CA GLY A 189 -21.26 4.38 11.31
C GLY A 189 -21.77 5.52 10.42
N LEU A 190 -20.85 6.29 9.84
CA LEU A 190 -21.16 7.32 8.84
C LEU A 190 -21.23 6.73 7.44
N MET A 191 -20.30 5.83 7.12
CA MET A 191 -20.15 5.20 5.83
C MET A 191 -19.68 3.76 5.99
N GLY A 192 -20.27 2.84 5.25
CA GLY A 192 -19.81 1.48 5.13
C GLY A 192 -19.49 1.13 3.68
N PHE A 193 -18.46 0.35 3.46
CA PHE A 193 -18.11 -0.19 2.16
C PHE A 193 -17.77 -1.65 2.27
N ASN A 194 -18.57 -2.49 1.65
CA ASN A 194 -18.36 -3.92 1.59
C ASN A 194 -18.23 -4.32 0.12
N ALA A 195 -17.02 -4.65 -0.32
CA ALA A 195 -16.77 -5.00 -1.71
C ALA A 195 -16.11 -6.36 -1.84
N THR A 196 -16.50 -7.10 -2.86
CA THR A 196 -15.83 -8.31 -3.32
C THR A 196 -15.37 -8.10 -4.76
N GLY A 197 -14.07 -8.20 -4.98
CA GLY A 197 -13.43 -8.06 -6.28
C GLY A 197 -12.90 -9.39 -6.80
N VAL A 198 -13.14 -9.66 -8.08
CA VAL A 198 -12.54 -10.79 -8.80
C VAL A 198 -11.85 -10.25 -10.04
N GLY A 199 -10.64 -10.69 -10.29
CA GLY A 199 -9.85 -10.12 -11.36
C GLY A 199 -8.86 -11.07 -12.01
N PHE A 200 -8.24 -10.55 -13.06
CA PHE A 200 -7.13 -11.21 -13.75
C PHE A 200 -5.83 -10.46 -13.51
N VAL A 201 -4.71 -11.15 -13.67
CA VAL A 201 -3.35 -10.58 -13.54
C VAL A 201 -2.50 -11.06 -14.70
N VAL A 202 -1.75 -10.15 -15.29
CA VAL A 202 -0.68 -10.40 -16.25
C VAL A 202 0.60 -9.79 -15.68
N GLU A 203 1.63 -10.60 -15.50
CA GLU A 203 2.90 -10.18 -14.92
C GLU A 203 4.06 -10.59 -15.83
N ARG A 204 5.07 -9.75 -15.93
CA ARG A 204 6.37 -10.08 -16.47
C ARG A 204 7.45 -9.73 -15.45
N ASP A 205 8.20 -10.72 -15.01
CA ASP A 205 9.24 -10.55 -14.00
C ASP A 205 10.60 -11.03 -14.53
N SER A 206 11.46 -10.09 -14.87
CA SER A 206 12.83 -10.33 -15.32
C SER A 206 13.88 -9.83 -14.32
N ARG A 207 13.47 -9.57 -13.08
CA ARG A 207 14.38 -9.15 -12.00
C ARG A 207 15.39 -10.26 -11.68
N ASN A 208 16.60 -9.88 -11.37
CA ASN A 208 17.60 -10.84 -10.90
C ASN A 208 17.26 -11.43 -9.52
N HIS A 209 16.59 -10.66 -8.66
CA HIS A 209 16.09 -11.06 -7.35
C HIS A 209 14.68 -10.50 -7.13
N VAL A 210 13.79 -11.30 -6.56
CA VAL A 210 12.40 -10.84 -6.33
C VAL A 210 12.36 -9.76 -5.25
N ARG A 211 13.11 -9.94 -4.15
CA ARG A 211 13.06 -9.06 -2.96
C ARG A 211 14.04 -7.90 -2.93
N ASN A 212 15.23 -8.09 -3.51
CA ASN A 212 16.25 -7.03 -3.58
C ASN A 212 16.84 -6.94 -4.97
N PRO A 213 16.05 -6.51 -5.96
CA PRO A 213 16.50 -6.41 -7.32
C PRO A 213 17.58 -5.33 -7.47
N THR A 214 18.66 -5.70 -8.18
CA THR A 214 19.70 -4.77 -8.62
C THR A 214 19.66 -4.55 -10.12
N SER A 215 18.96 -5.43 -10.87
CA SER A 215 18.80 -5.33 -12.30
C SER A 215 17.54 -6.03 -12.79
N GLY A 216 17.06 -5.63 -13.96
CA GLY A 216 15.87 -6.20 -14.60
C GLY A 216 14.62 -5.33 -14.43
N SER A 217 13.49 -5.89 -14.78
CA SER A 217 12.21 -5.18 -14.77
C SER A 217 11.09 -6.08 -14.26
N HIS A 218 10.12 -5.45 -13.63
CA HIS A 218 8.88 -6.07 -13.18
C HIS A 218 7.72 -5.25 -13.73
N PHE A 219 6.82 -5.90 -14.43
CA PHE A 219 5.63 -5.29 -15.01
C PHE A 219 4.41 -6.10 -14.61
N VAL A 220 3.41 -5.44 -14.09
CA VAL A 220 2.12 -6.03 -13.71
C VAL A 220 1.00 -5.21 -14.27
N VAL A 221 0.02 -5.88 -14.87
CA VAL A 221 -1.29 -5.31 -15.18
C VAL A 221 -2.33 -6.23 -14.58
N ASP A 222 -3.24 -5.67 -13.83
CA ASP A 222 -4.40 -6.39 -13.34
C ASP A 222 -5.70 -5.62 -13.59
N GLY A 223 -6.75 -6.36 -13.84
CA GLY A 223 -8.11 -5.85 -13.96
C GLY A 223 -9.00 -6.56 -12.96
N THR A 224 -9.76 -5.81 -12.18
CA THR A 224 -10.65 -6.32 -11.13
C THR A 224 -12.02 -5.71 -11.26
N ARG A 225 -13.04 -6.56 -11.31
CA ARG A 225 -14.42 -6.14 -11.16
C ARG A 225 -14.83 -6.30 -9.71
N TYR A 226 -15.29 -5.23 -9.14
CA TYR A 226 -15.81 -5.18 -7.79
C TYR A 226 -17.33 -5.18 -7.82
N SER A 227 -17.93 -5.96 -6.92
CA SER A 227 -19.35 -5.87 -6.57
C SER A 227 -19.42 -5.36 -5.14
N SER A 228 -20.01 -4.20 -4.96
CA SER A 228 -20.24 -3.63 -3.64
C SER A 228 -21.66 -3.92 -3.19
N SER A 229 -21.80 -4.27 -1.92
CA SER A 229 -23.08 -4.38 -1.25
C SER A 229 -23.07 -3.46 -0.04
N ASP A 230 -24.07 -2.60 0.07
CA ASP A 230 -24.27 -1.89 1.30
C ASP A 230 -24.89 -2.82 2.33
N ASP A 231 -24.22 -2.92 3.46
CA ASP A 231 -24.96 -3.14 4.70
C ASP A 231 -25.56 -1.77 5.01
N GLU A 232 -26.89 -1.70 5.19
CA GLU A 232 -27.70 -0.50 5.28
C GLU A 232 -26.99 0.68 5.97
N PRO A 233 -27.19 1.94 5.51
CA PRO A 233 -26.65 3.09 6.21
C PRO A 233 -27.10 3.01 7.67
N ILE A 234 -26.14 2.85 8.57
CA ILE A 234 -26.37 2.60 10.00
C ILE A 234 -27.01 3.84 10.68
N LEU A 235 -27.22 4.92 9.95
CA LEU A 235 -27.80 6.16 10.45
C LEU A 235 -29.10 6.55 9.76
N ASP A 236 -30.14 6.48 10.54
CA ASP A 236 -31.41 7.25 10.38
C ASP A 236 -31.24 8.76 10.80
N ASN A 237 -30.01 9.25 10.90
CA ASN A 237 -29.69 10.63 11.26
C ASN A 237 -29.18 11.38 10.01
N GLY A 238 -30.10 11.60 9.05
CA GLY A 238 -29.83 12.37 7.83
C GLY A 238 -29.21 13.75 8.07
N ASP A 239 -29.49 14.37 9.22
CA ASP A 239 -29.02 15.70 9.55
C ASP A 239 -27.48 15.86 9.62
N LEU A 240 -26.76 14.85 10.08
CA LEU A 240 -25.30 14.91 10.23
C LEU A 240 -24.59 14.67 8.90
N LEU A 241 -25.11 13.79 8.07
CA LEU A 241 -24.62 13.53 6.72
C LEU A 241 -24.89 14.71 5.79
N GLU A 242 -26.10 15.29 5.82
CA GLU A 242 -26.47 16.51 5.08
C GLU A 242 -25.57 17.71 5.48
N GLU A 243 -25.14 17.80 6.74
CA GLU A 243 -24.23 18.85 7.19
C GLU A 243 -22.79 18.65 6.71
N LEU A 244 -22.33 17.40 6.57
CA LEU A 244 -20.95 17.05 6.28
C LEU A 244 -20.66 16.88 4.78
N LEU A 245 -21.66 16.52 3.98
CA LEU A 245 -21.47 16.15 2.58
C LEU A 245 -22.52 16.81 1.67
N PRO A 246 -22.18 17.19 0.43
CA PRO A 246 -23.16 17.67 -0.56
C PRO A 246 -24.19 16.57 -0.86
N GLU A 247 -25.48 16.94 -0.96
CA GLU A 247 -26.63 16.03 -1.14
C GLU A 247 -26.49 15.02 -2.30
N ASP A 248 -25.73 15.35 -3.33
CA ASP A 248 -25.55 14.49 -4.52
C ASP A 248 -24.34 13.52 -4.45
N SER A 249 -23.54 13.57 -3.40
CA SER A 249 -22.24 12.86 -3.39
C SER A 249 -22.24 11.51 -2.69
N LEU A 250 -23.33 11.11 -2.02
CA LEU A 250 -23.25 10.09 -0.98
C LEU A 250 -23.90 8.75 -1.27
N LEU A 251 -24.80 8.62 -2.21
CA LEU A 251 -25.81 7.58 -2.05
C LEU A 251 -25.96 6.57 -3.20
N ASP A 252 -24.94 6.36 -4.02
CA ASP A 252 -24.93 5.22 -4.93
C ASP A 252 -23.83 4.23 -4.56
N SER A 253 -23.93 3.70 -3.34
CA SER A 253 -22.99 2.76 -2.76
C SER A 253 -23.18 1.32 -3.29
N ASN A 254 -24.27 1.05 -3.97
CA ASN A 254 -24.64 -0.26 -4.52
C ASN A 254 -24.25 -0.34 -6.01
N SER A 255 -23.01 -0.07 -6.36
CA SER A 255 -22.53 -0.13 -7.74
C SER A 255 -21.44 -1.17 -7.94
N ASP A 256 -21.59 -1.96 -9.01
CA ASP A 256 -20.46 -2.71 -9.55
C ASP A 256 -19.54 -1.73 -10.26
N PHE A 257 -18.24 -1.84 -10.03
CA PHE A 257 -17.25 -1.01 -10.70
C PHE A 257 -16.01 -1.80 -11.11
N ASP A 258 -15.32 -1.28 -12.11
CA ASP A 258 -14.13 -1.90 -12.65
C ASP A 258 -12.88 -1.07 -12.33
N VAL A 259 -11.79 -1.75 -12.00
CA VAL A 259 -10.48 -1.13 -11.77
C VAL A 259 -9.45 -1.82 -12.63
N LEU A 260 -8.70 -1.05 -13.42
CA LEU A 260 -7.52 -1.50 -14.16
C LEU A 260 -6.29 -0.81 -13.57
N ARG A 261 -5.28 -1.61 -13.22
CA ARG A 261 -4.02 -1.10 -12.68
C ARG A 261 -2.86 -1.54 -13.55
N GLY A 262 -1.88 -0.67 -13.65
CA GLY A 262 -0.60 -0.95 -14.28
C GLY A 262 0.53 -0.51 -13.38
N ASN A 263 1.52 -1.37 -13.18
CA ASN A 263 2.73 -1.06 -12.45
C ASN A 263 3.94 -1.54 -13.24
N PHE A 264 4.95 -0.69 -13.37
CA PHE A 264 6.21 -0.99 -14.03
C PHE A 264 7.36 -0.53 -13.15
N ASN A 265 8.24 -1.46 -12.80
CA ASN A 265 9.47 -1.18 -12.07
C ASN A 265 10.67 -1.58 -12.92
N HIS A 266 11.71 -0.76 -12.94
CA HIS A 266 12.97 -1.06 -13.59
C HIS A 266 14.14 -0.78 -12.65
N TYR A 267 15.09 -1.69 -12.62
CA TYR A 267 16.25 -1.63 -11.74
C TYR A 267 17.53 -1.63 -12.56
N SER A 268 18.44 -0.71 -12.25
CA SER A 268 19.74 -0.60 -12.89
C SER A 268 20.83 -0.46 -11.86
N SER A 269 21.80 -1.37 -11.90
CA SER A 269 23.02 -1.21 -11.13
C SER A 269 23.86 -0.07 -11.70
N LEU A 270 24.32 0.81 -10.83
CA LEU A 270 25.22 1.93 -11.15
C LEU A 270 26.66 1.69 -10.65
N GLY A 271 26.95 0.45 -10.21
CA GLY A 271 28.25 0.08 -9.65
C GLY A 271 28.46 0.58 -8.22
N HIS A 272 29.70 0.56 -7.77
CA HIS A 272 30.08 0.90 -6.40
C HIS A 272 30.47 2.38 -6.31
N TRP A 273 29.64 3.21 -5.66
CA TRP A 273 29.95 4.63 -5.51
C TRP A 273 30.77 4.93 -4.24
N PHE A 274 30.45 4.28 -3.12
CA PHE A 274 30.99 4.59 -1.80
C PHE A 274 31.72 3.43 -1.12
N THR A 275 31.64 2.25 -1.71
CA THR A 275 32.09 1.01 -1.07
C THR A 275 33.09 0.28 -1.96
N GLY A 276 33.95 -0.53 -1.35
CA GLY A 276 34.85 -1.44 -2.07
C GLY A 276 34.07 -2.58 -2.76
N VAL A 277 34.77 -3.39 -3.52
CA VAL A 277 34.23 -4.47 -4.36
C VAL A 277 33.43 -5.52 -3.58
N ASP A 278 33.56 -5.57 -2.26
CA ASP A 278 32.86 -6.53 -1.37
C ASP A 278 31.52 -6.01 -0.81
N ALA A 279 31.06 -4.85 -1.21
CA ALA A 279 29.81 -4.29 -0.76
C ALA A 279 28.74 -4.28 -1.87
N PRO A 280 27.45 -4.18 -1.53
CA PRO A 280 26.41 -4.06 -2.52
C PRO A 280 26.61 -2.85 -3.45
N GLU A 281 26.12 -2.95 -4.67
CA GLU A 281 26.17 -1.89 -5.67
C GLU A 281 25.11 -0.81 -5.40
N THR A 282 25.39 0.41 -5.89
CA THR A 282 24.39 1.47 -5.98
C THR A 282 23.35 1.10 -7.03
N VAL A 283 22.07 1.19 -6.69
CA VAL A 283 20.96 0.82 -7.57
C VAL A 283 20.04 2.02 -7.78
N LEU A 284 19.72 2.29 -9.04
CA LEU A 284 18.61 3.16 -9.41
C LEU A 284 17.39 2.28 -9.71
N ALA A 285 16.33 2.46 -8.94
CA ALA A 285 15.02 1.92 -9.23
C ALA A 285 14.11 3.02 -9.78
N VAL A 286 13.32 2.71 -10.80
CA VAL A 286 12.32 3.63 -11.38
C VAL A 286 11.01 2.89 -11.45
N GLN A 287 9.95 3.54 -11.00
CA GLN A 287 8.59 3.03 -11.03
C GLN A 287 7.69 3.95 -11.86
N ALA A 288 6.77 3.36 -12.60
CA ALA A 288 5.62 4.03 -13.18
C ALA A 288 4.37 3.25 -12.81
N TYR A 289 3.32 3.95 -12.44
CA TYR A 289 2.05 3.33 -12.05
C TYR A 289 0.87 4.08 -12.65
N THR A 290 -0.24 3.36 -12.82
CA THR A 290 -1.53 3.94 -13.19
C THR A 290 -2.65 3.13 -12.56
N ARG A 291 -3.72 3.82 -12.19
CA ARG A 291 -4.98 3.22 -11.79
C ARG A 291 -6.11 3.92 -12.54
N LEU A 292 -6.89 3.13 -13.25
CA LEU A 292 -8.06 3.57 -14.01
C LEU A 292 -9.29 2.91 -13.41
N THR A 293 -10.31 3.69 -13.11
CA THR A 293 -11.58 3.20 -12.57
C THR A 293 -12.71 3.49 -13.57
N HIS A 294 -13.75 2.70 -13.52
CA HIS A 294 -14.95 2.90 -14.31
C HIS A 294 -16.17 2.60 -13.45
N ASP A 295 -17.11 3.54 -13.41
CA ASP A 295 -18.32 3.48 -12.58
C ASP A 295 -18.03 3.32 -11.07
N ALA A 296 -16.88 3.79 -10.60
CA ALA A 296 -16.50 3.65 -9.21
C ALA A 296 -17.21 4.67 -8.32
N PRO A 297 -17.73 4.26 -7.16
CA PRO A 297 -18.16 5.22 -6.13
C PRO A 297 -16.93 6.02 -5.64
N VAL A 298 -17.15 7.14 -4.96
CA VAL A 298 -16.05 7.97 -4.41
C VAL A 298 -15.12 7.15 -3.53
N SER A 299 -15.66 6.17 -2.83
CA SER A 299 -14.89 5.20 -2.04
C SER A 299 -13.95 4.32 -2.87
N GLY A 300 -14.20 4.15 -4.16
CA GLY A 300 -13.35 3.45 -5.14
C GLY A 300 -12.38 4.35 -5.90
N TYR A 301 -12.33 5.65 -5.64
CA TYR A 301 -11.46 6.60 -6.34
C TYR A 301 -9.99 6.37 -6.00
N SER A 302 -9.13 6.84 -6.88
CA SER A 302 -7.68 6.79 -6.71
C SER A 302 -7.20 7.87 -5.75
N SER A 303 -6.17 7.56 -4.98
CA SER A 303 -5.45 8.53 -4.16
C SER A 303 -4.08 8.87 -4.78
N VAL A 304 -3.49 9.98 -4.37
CA VAL A 304 -2.10 10.29 -4.69
C VAL A 304 -1.17 9.32 -3.96
N ILE A 305 -0.33 8.60 -4.73
CA ILE A 305 0.65 7.63 -4.24
C ILE A 305 2.06 8.18 -4.50
N VAL A 306 2.42 9.24 -3.80
CA VAL A 306 3.73 9.88 -3.92
C VAL A 306 4.28 10.13 -2.52
N PRO A 307 5.58 9.92 -2.27
CA PRO A 307 6.17 10.16 -0.96
C PRO A 307 5.91 11.58 -0.46
N GLY A 308 5.41 11.69 0.77
CA GLY A 308 5.07 12.95 1.42
C GLY A 308 3.59 13.33 1.38
N TYR A 309 2.78 12.59 0.63
CA TYR A 309 1.32 12.76 0.62
C TYR A 309 0.64 11.70 1.46
N THR A 310 -0.33 12.12 2.25
CA THR A 310 -1.19 11.19 2.99
C THR A 310 -2.25 10.65 2.05
N ARG A 311 -2.35 9.33 1.98
CA ARG A 311 -3.38 8.68 1.15
C ARG A 311 -4.78 9.06 1.63
N GLY A 312 -5.69 9.22 0.68
CA GLY A 312 -7.07 9.63 0.94
C GLY A 312 -7.29 11.13 1.10
N ASN A 313 -6.23 11.97 1.22
CA ASN A 313 -6.40 13.41 1.28
C ASN A 313 -6.70 14.01 -0.10
N TYR A 314 -6.10 13.43 -1.14
CA TYR A 314 -6.31 13.88 -2.52
C TYR A 314 -6.85 12.70 -3.31
N LEU A 315 -8.05 12.85 -3.83
CA LEU A 315 -8.79 11.81 -4.54
C LEU A 315 -9.18 12.27 -5.93
N GLY A 316 -9.16 11.35 -6.86
CA GLY A 316 -9.67 11.50 -8.21
C GLY A 316 -10.08 10.16 -8.76
N GLU A 317 -10.93 10.15 -9.77
CA GLU A 317 -11.39 8.93 -10.40
C GLU A 317 -10.21 8.05 -10.84
N ASN A 318 -9.22 8.65 -11.47
CA ASN A 318 -8.04 7.97 -12.02
C ASN A 318 -6.74 8.58 -11.50
N SER A 319 -5.66 7.79 -11.54
CA SER A 319 -4.32 8.28 -11.19
C SER A 319 -3.24 7.74 -12.12
N VAL A 320 -2.18 8.52 -12.27
CA VAL A 320 -0.93 8.11 -12.91
C VAL A 320 0.23 8.75 -12.18
N GLY A 321 1.36 8.08 -12.11
CA GLY A 321 2.55 8.67 -11.51
C GLY A 321 3.82 7.89 -11.83
N GLY A 322 4.92 8.48 -11.41
CA GLY A 322 6.25 7.90 -11.52
C GLY A 322 7.10 8.26 -10.31
N GLN A 323 7.96 7.34 -9.92
CA GLN A 323 8.86 7.49 -8.78
C GLN A 323 10.25 6.97 -9.15
N PHE A 324 11.26 7.40 -8.41
CA PHE A 324 12.58 6.82 -8.45
C PHE A 324 13.17 6.67 -7.05
N ASP A 325 13.99 5.64 -6.87
CA ASP A 325 14.79 5.40 -5.68
C ASP A 325 16.25 5.24 -6.10
N LEU A 326 17.13 6.02 -5.50
CA LEU A 326 18.58 5.83 -5.61
C LEU A 326 19.08 5.23 -4.29
N ARG A 327 19.38 3.93 -4.32
CA ARG A 327 19.86 3.16 -3.18
C ARG A 327 21.38 3.14 -3.17
N MET A 328 21.98 3.77 -2.17
CA MET A 328 23.43 3.93 -2.05
C MET A 328 23.95 3.18 -0.81
N PRO A 329 24.47 1.97 -0.94
CA PRO A 329 25.08 1.27 0.18
C PRO A 329 26.32 2.02 0.68
N LEU A 330 26.44 2.19 1.99
CA LEU A 330 27.61 2.75 2.67
C LEU A 330 28.46 1.63 3.31
N SER A 331 27.86 0.50 3.58
CA SER A 331 28.53 -0.69 4.14
C SER A 331 27.69 -1.93 3.82
N LYS A 332 28.10 -3.12 4.33
CA LYS A 332 27.32 -4.37 4.18
C LYS A 332 25.91 -4.29 4.79
N ARG A 333 25.65 -3.37 5.72
CA ARG A 333 24.36 -3.25 6.43
C ARG A 333 23.70 -1.91 6.29
N TRP A 334 24.48 -0.84 6.13
CA TRP A 334 23.96 0.52 6.12
C TRP A 334 23.97 1.11 4.72
N GLY A 335 22.94 1.80 4.37
CA GLY A 335 22.83 2.54 3.12
C GLY A 335 22.06 3.84 3.30
N VAL A 336 22.07 4.64 2.28
CA VAL A 336 21.25 5.85 2.12
C VAL A 336 20.39 5.66 0.91
N VAL A 337 19.14 6.08 1.01
CA VAL A 337 18.19 6.12 -0.10
C VAL A 337 17.76 7.55 -0.33
N VAL A 338 17.81 8.00 -1.57
CA VAL A 338 17.19 9.25 -2.02
C VAL A 338 16.08 8.86 -2.98
N PHE A 339 14.91 9.38 -2.76
CA PHE A 339 13.74 9.05 -3.56
C PHE A 339 12.94 10.29 -3.93
N GLY A 340 12.19 10.20 -4.99
CA GLY A 340 11.27 11.25 -5.41
C GLY A 340 10.29 10.74 -6.43
N GLY A 341 9.20 11.47 -6.58
CA GLY A 341 8.15 11.10 -7.51
C GLY A 341 7.25 12.26 -7.86
N ILE A 342 6.39 12.00 -8.80
CA ILE A 342 5.33 12.90 -9.24
C ILE A 342 4.09 12.09 -9.55
N GLY A 343 2.95 12.54 -9.06
CA GLY A 343 1.64 11.94 -9.33
C GLY A 343 0.68 12.96 -9.90
N CYS A 344 -0.39 12.45 -10.47
CA CYS A 344 -1.48 13.22 -11.01
C CYS A 344 -2.78 12.45 -10.83
N LEU A 345 -3.86 13.17 -10.55
CA LEU A 345 -5.24 12.68 -10.55
C LEU A 345 -5.97 13.25 -11.75
N PHE A 346 -6.85 12.46 -12.37
CA PHE A 346 -7.63 12.90 -13.52
C PHE A 346 -8.96 12.14 -13.64
N GLY A 347 -9.88 12.67 -14.43
CA GLY A 347 -11.26 12.18 -14.55
C GLY A 347 -12.23 13.00 -13.71
N ASP A 348 -13.27 12.38 -13.22
CA ASP A 348 -14.29 13.07 -12.44
C ASP A 348 -13.76 13.45 -11.05
N GLY A 349 -14.10 14.66 -10.60
CA GLY A 349 -13.80 15.13 -9.26
C GLY A 349 -14.84 14.66 -8.24
N ILE A 350 -14.70 15.11 -7.00
CA ILE A 350 -15.61 14.76 -5.90
C ILE A 350 -16.65 15.87 -5.72
N GLY A 351 -17.94 15.49 -5.58
CA GLY A 351 -19.06 16.38 -5.22
C GLY A 351 -19.78 17.03 -6.39
N SER A 352 -20.94 17.62 -6.12
CA SER A 352 -21.86 18.20 -7.10
C SER A 352 -21.33 19.40 -7.90
N ASN A 353 -20.24 20.01 -7.43
CA ASN A 353 -19.51 21.08 -8.11
C ASN A 353 -18.16 20.61 -8.66
N ALA A 354 -17.92 19.30 -8.69
CA ALA A 354 -16.67 18.74 -9.12
C ALA A 354 -16.42 19.01 -10.60
N THR A 355 -15.49 19.89 -10.88
CA THR A 355 -14.93 20.01 -12.21
C THR A 355 -14.05 18.79 -12.50
N SER A 356 -14.12 18.28 -13.72
CA SER A 356 -13.21 17.24 -14.17
C SER A 356 -11.76 17.64 -13.89
N GLN A 357 -11.01 16.75 -13.23
CA GLN A 357 -9.59 16.96 -12.93
C GLN A 357 -8.72 16.58 -14.12
N SER A 358 -7.61 17.26 -14.28
CA SER A 358 -6.64 16.97 -15.34
C SER A 358 -5.21 17.12 -14.83
N CYS A 359 -4.31 16.30 -15.35
CA CYS A 359 -2.87 16.40 -15.06
C CYS A 359 -2.24 17.75 -15.47
N SER A 360 -2.92 18.56 -16.26
CA SER A 360 -2.49 19.92 -16.56
C SER A 360 -2.81 20.92 -15.45
N ASP A 361 -3.76 20.59 -14.57
CA ASP A 361 -4.26 21.51 -13.57
C ASP A 361 -3.48 21.37 -12.27
N GLU A 362 -3.18 20.14 -11.86
CA GLU A 362 -2.44 19.89 -10.63
C GLU A 362 -1.53 18.65 -10.73
N LEU A 363 -0.30 18.82 -10.25
CA LEU A 363 0.69 17.76 -10.11
C LEU A 363 1.15 17.68 -8.66
N TYR A 364 1.37 16.46 -8.19
CA TYR A 364 1.76 16.16 -6.82
C TYR A 364 3.23 15.68 -6.77
N PRO A 365 4.22 16.60 -6.67
CA PRO A 365 5.62 16.22 -6.57
C PRO A 365 6.00 15.88 -5.13
N GLY A 366 6.85 14.87 -4.95
CA GLY A 366 7.42 14.50 -3.66
C GLY A 366 8.88 14.16 -3.77
N ILE A 367 9.66 14.45 -2.72
CA ILE A 367 11.06 14.10 -2.62
C ILE A 367 11.42 13.80 -1.17
N GLY A 368 12.30 12.84 -0.96
CA GLY A 368 12.78 12.48 0.36
C GLY A 368 14.13 11.79 0.34
N ALA A 369 14.65 11.57 1.54
CA ALA A 369 15.87 10.80 1.74
C ALA A 369 15.77 10.02 3.05
N GLY A 370 16.46 8.89 3.11
CA GLY A 370 16.44 8.05 4.29
C GLY A 370 17.69 7.22 4.45
N VAL A 371 17.78 6.56 5.62
CA VAL A 371 18.85 5.62 5.95
C VAL A 371 18.24 4.22 5.93
N SER A 372 18.86 3.32 5.19
CA SER A 372 18.48 1.91 5.14
C SER A 372 19.41 1.06 5.99
N TRP A 373 18.85 0.04 6.64
CA TRP A 373 19.61 -0.94 7.38
C TRP A 373 19.17 -2.36 7.02
N LEU A 374 20.11 -3.17 6.61
CA LEU A 374 19.87 -4.54 6.20
C LEU A 374 19.82 -5.46 7.43
N VAL A 375 18.66 -6.02 7.71
CA VAL A 375 18.42 -6.85 8.91
C VAL A 375 19.25 -8.12 8.88
N LYS A 376 19.34 -8.76 7.73
CA LYS A 376 20.19 -9.94 7.49
C LYS A 376 21.12 -9.66 6.31
N PRO A 377 22.34 -9.17 6.56
CA PRO A 377 23.37 -9.15 5.52
C PRO A 377 23.79 -10.58 5.22
N GLU A 378 24.17 -10.84 4.00
CA GLU A 378 24.80 -12.11 3.60
C GLU A 378 26.13 -12.32 4.28
#